data_4249f779b5544728f143ccadeb41f063
#
_entry.id   4249f779b5544728f143ccadeb41f063
#
_cell.length_a   1.000
_cell.length_b   1.000
_cell.length_c   1.000
_cell.angle_alpha   90.00
_cell.angle_beta   90.00
_cell.angle_gamma   90.00
#
_symmetry.space_group_name_H-M   'P 1'
#
loop_
_entity.id
_entity.type
_entity.pdbx_description
1 polymer ?
#
loop_
_entity_poly.entity_id
_entity_poly.type
_entity_poly.pdbx_seq_one_letter_code
_entity_poly.pdbx_strand_id
1 'polypeptide(L)'
;MKKYIFFVIDSINNPATADEMKEIDSFNDMLQANGHWVMAAGIGEPNSARQIDSRNSEPVVLNGSLFDTPEFYSGFWVLQVEDHNQALELAKEASKACNRKLEIRPFL
;
A
#
# COMPACT_ATOMS: atom_id res chain seq x y z
N MET A 1 8.33 19.10 -2.26
CA MET A 1 7.15 18.24 -2.03
C MET A 1 7.48 17.14 -1.03
N LYS A 2 6.51 16.69 -0.27
CA LYS A 2 6.66 15.61 0.70
C LYS A 2 6.18 14.30 0.10
N LYS A 3 6.85 13.20 0.42
CA LYS A 3 6.44 11.88 -0.04
C LYS A 3 5.75 11.10 1.08
N TYR A 4 4.76 10.32 0.68
CA TYR A 4 4.02 9.42 1.58
C TYR A 4 3.91 8.05 0.94
N ILE A 5 3.85 7.04 1.80
CA ILE A 5 3.42 5.71 1.39
C ILE A 5 2.00 5.46 1.92
N PHE A 6 1.14 4.94 1.05
CA PHE A 6 -0.22 4.53 1.39
C PHE A 6 -0.26 3.01 1.30
N PHE A 7 -0.35 2.34 2.42
CA PHE A 7 -0.53 0.88 2.45
C PHE A 7 -2.00 0.54 2.33
N VAL A 8 -2.32 -0.37 1.43
CA VAL A 8 -3.67 -0.92 1.30
C VAL A 8 -3.82 -2.08 2.28
N ILE A 9 -4.85 -2.02 3.11
CA ILE A 9 -5.13 -3.04 4.12
C ILE A 9 -6.24 -3.95 3.58
N ASP A 10 -5.95 -5.23 3.53
CA ASP A 10 -6.84 -6.24 2.98
C ASP A 10 -7.03 -7.39 3.96
N SER A 11 -7.90 -8.32 3.60
CA SER A 11 -8.16 -9.54 4.34
C SER A 11 -8.21 -10.73 3.38
N ILE A 12 -8.12 -11.93 3.90
CA ILE A 12 -8.12 -13.14 3.08
C ILE A 12 -9.46 -13.29 2.32
N ASN A 13 -9.39 -13.82 1.09
CA ASN A 13 -10.56 -14.07 0.23
C ASN A 13 -11.36 -12.80 -0.10
N ASN A 14 -10.67 -11.70 -0.35
CA ASN A 14 -11.29 -10.44 -0.72
C ASN A 14 -10.67 -9.88 -2.03
N PRO A 15 -10.83 -10.60 -3.16
CA PRO A 15 -10.25 -10.15 -4.42
C PRO A 15 -10.92 -8.86 -4.91
N ALA A 16 -10.17 -8.05 -5.63
CA ALA A 16 -10.67 -6.84 -6.24
C ALA A 16 -11.73 -7.18 -7.32
N THR A 17 -12.81 -6.43 -7.31
CA THR A 17 -13.84 -6.52 -8.34
C THR A 17 -13.44 -5.75 -9.59
N ALA A 18 -14.13 -6.00 -10.72
CA ALA A 18 -13.89 -5.25 -11.95
C ALA A 18 -14.17 -3.75 -11.77
N ASP A 19 -15.21 -3.40 -11.00
CA ASP A 19 -15.55 -2.01 -10.72
C ASP A 19 -14.49 -1.34 -9.85
N GLU A 20 -13.97 -2.04 -8.85
CA GLU A 20 -12.86 -1.56 -8.02
C GLU A 20 -11.61 -1.31 -8.86
N MET A 21 -11.28 -2.20 -9.78
CA MET A 21 -10.15 -2.01 -10.68
C MET A 21 -10.30 -0.77 -11.55
N LYS A 22 -11.49 -0.49 -12.06
CA LYS A 22 -11.77 0.72 -12.84
C LYS A 22 -11.59 1.99 -12.00
N GLU A 23 -12.09 1.98 -10.77
CA GLU A 23 -11.95 3.11 -9.86
C GLU A 23 -10.49 3.36 -9.49
N ILE A 24 -9.72 2.30 -9.26
CA ILE A 24 -8.28 2.40 -9.00
C ILE A 24 -7.56 3.00 -10.22
N ASP A 25 -7.87 2.54 -11.43
CA ASP A 25 -7.27 3.06 -12.66
C ASP A 25 -7.55 4.55 -12.81
N SER A 26 -8.78 4.98 -12.56
CA SER A 26 -9.17 6.39 -12.63
C SER A 26 -8.44 7.23 -11.59
N PHE A 27 -8.30 6.71 -10.37
CA PHE A 27 -7.54 7.37 -9.32
C PHE A 27 -6.06 7.50 -9.69
N ASN A 28 -5.46 6.44 -10.24
CA ASN A 28 -4.08 6.46 -10.69
C ASN A 28 -3.86 7.48 -11.82
N ASP A 29 -4.79 7.55 -12.75
CA ASP A 29 -4.75 8.55 -13.85
C ASP A 29 -4.79 9.98 -13.29
N MET A 30 -5.62 10.23 -12.30
CA MET A 30 -5.70 11.52 -11.64
C MET A 30 -4.39 11.87 -10.91
N LEU A 31 -3.79 10.92 -10.20
CA LEU A 31 -2.50 11.13 -9.55
C LEU A 31 -1.42 11.51 -10.55
N GLN A 32 -1.39 10.84 -11.69
CA GLN A 32 -0.42 11.13 -12.75
C GLN A 32 -0.69 12.51 -13.35
N ALA A 33 -1.92 12.83 -13.67
CA ALA A 33 -2.29 14.10 -14.27
C ALA A 33 -1.96 15.30 -13.39
N ASN A 34 -2.06 15.13 -12.06
CA ASN A 34 -1.83 16.20 -11.09
C ASN A 34 -0.42 16.20 -10.49
N GLY A 35 0.48 15.34 -10.98
CA GLY A 35 1.88 15.32 -10.54
C GLY A 35 2.13 14.69 -9.18
N HIS A 36 1.19 13.91 -8.66
CA HIS A 36 1.34 13.23 -7.37
C HIS A 36 1.96 11.84 -7.48
N TRP A 37 1.90 11.22 -8.64
CA TRP A 37 2.31 9.83 -8.86
C TRP A 37 3.82 9.65 -8.70
N VAL A 38 4.23 8.66 -7.87
CA VAL A 38 5.60 8.13 -7.87
C VAL A 38 5.57 6.68 -8.33
N MET A 39 4.87 5.81 -7.58
CA MET A 39 4.64 4.42 -8.01
C MET A 39 3.49 3.80 -7.23
N ALA A 40 2.99 2.70 -7.72
CA ALA A 40 2.04 1.85 -7.01
C ALA A 40 2.27 0.40 -7.43
N ALA A 41 1.98 -0.52 -6.52
CA ALA A 41 2.07 -1.94 -6.81
C ALA A 41 1.21 -2.75 -5.84
N GLY A 42 0.71 -3.90 -6.31
CA GLY A 42 0.24 -4.95 -5.44
C GLY A 42 1.43 -5.76 -4.94
N ILE A 43 1.29 -6.37 -3.79
CA ILE A 43 2.30 -7.27 -3.23
C ILE A 43 1.67 -8.63 -2.91
N GLY A 44 2.51 -9.66 -2.86
CA GLY A 44 2.05 -11.01 -2.55
C GLY A 44 1.43 -11.13 -1.17
N GLU A 45 0.62 -12.15 -0.97
CA GLU A 45 0.00 -12.43 0.33
C GLU A 45 1.05 -12.74 1.40
N PRO A 46 0.68 -12.63 2.69
CA PRO A 46 1.63 -12.85 3.79
C PRO A 46 2.34 -14.20 3.76
N ASN A 47 1.71 -15.25 3.23
CA ASN A 47 2.34 -16.56 3.10
C ASN A 47 3.49 -16.60 2.08
N SER A 48 3.56 -15.62 1.18
CA SER A 48 4.68 -15.47 0.25
C SER A 48 5.86 -14.73 0.85
N ALA A 49 5.68 -14.13 2.03
CA ALA A 49 6.72 -13.36 2.71
C ALA A 49 7.82 -14.27 3.28
N ARG A 50 8.97 -13.70 3.49
CA ARG A 50 10.09 -14.34 4.19
C ARG A 50 10.69 -13.31 5.13
N GLN A 51 11.01 -13.75 6.33
CA GLN A 51 11.72 -12.95 7.31
C GLN A 51 13.17 -13.37 7.33
N ILE A 52 14.08 -12.43 7.26
CA ILE A 52 15.50 -12.68 7.18
C ILE A 52 16.17 -11.93 8.32
N ASP A 53 16.99 -12.65 9.10
CA ASP A 53 17.77 -12.07 10.18
C ASP A 53 19.22 -12.55 10.06
N SER A 54 20.10 -11.64 9.65
CA SER A 54 21.53 -11.90 9.52
C SER A 54 22.35 -11.09 10.51
N ARG A 55 21.75 -10.63 11.61
CA ARG A 55 22.44 -9.83 12.62
C ARG A 55 23.47 -10.64 13.41
N ASN A 56 23.29 -11.95 13.48
CA ASN A 56 24.24 -12.87 14.11
C ASN A 56 25.06 -13.59 13.03
N SER A 57 26.01 -14.45 13.43
CA SER A 57 26.90 -15.13 12.50
C SER A 57 26.19 -16.08 11.54
N GLU A 58 25.05 -16.64 11.94
CA GLU A 58 24.25 -17.54 11.12
C GLU A 58 22.96 -16.84 10.65
N PRO A 59 22.77 -16.68 9.33
CA PRO A 59 21.51 -16.12 8.81
C PRO A 59 20.32 -17.02 9.16
N VAL A 60 19.22 -16.38 9.58
CA VAL A 60 17.94 -17.05 9.84
C VAL A 60 16.96 -16.61 8.76
N VAL A 61 16.30 -17.58 8.12
CA VAL A 61 15.23 -17.31 7.15
C VAL A 61 13.99 -18.03 7.63
N LEU A 62 12.93 -17.26 7.90
CA LEU A 62 11.63 -17.78 8.33
C LEU A 62 10.60 -17.57 7.23
N ASN A 63 9.73 -18.55 7.06
CA ASN A 63 8.61 -18.44 6.15
C ASN A 63 7.50 -17.58 6.76
N GLY A 64 6.87 -16.75 5.94
CA GLY A 64 5.73 -15.97 6.33
C GLY A 64 6.07 -14.56 6.80
N SER A 65 5.00 -13.80 7.05
CA SER A 65 5.06 -12.42 7.51
C SER A 65 5.39 -12.35 9.00
N LEU A 66 5.91 -11.21 9.44
CA LEU A 66 6.22 -10.95 10.85
C LEU A 66 4.98 -11.10 11.74
N PHE A 67 3.83 -10.66 11.25
CA PHE A 67 2.56 -10.74 11.98
C PHE A 67 1.57 -11.61 11.23
N ASP A 68 1.03 -12.62 11.91
CA ASP A 68 -0.05 -13.47 11.40
C ASP A 68 -1.38 -12.90 11.90
N THR A 69 -1.89 -11.92 11.18
CA THR A 69 -3.09 -11.16 11.54
C THR A 69 -4.15 -11.27 10.44
N PRO A 70 -5.47 -11.13 10.81
CA PRO A 70 -6.53 -11.18 9.81
C PRO A 70 -6.44 -10.09 8.73
N GLU A 71 -5.88 -8.94 9.08
CA GLU A 71 -5.65 -7.85 8.14
C GLU A 71 -4.17 -7.71 7.84
N PHE A 72 -3.84 -7.44 6.58
CA PHE A 72 -2.46 -7.35 6.09
C PHE A 72 -2.36 -6.36 4.94
N TYR A 73 -1.16 -5.91 4.63
CA TYR A 73 -0.93 -5.04 3.48
C TYR A 73 -0.95 -5.86 2.20
N SER A 74 -1.78 -5.44 1.23
CA SER A 74 -1.92 -6.11 -0.07
C SER A 74 -1.34 -5.30 -1.23
N GLY A 75 -0.97 -4.05 -0.97
CA GLY A 75 -0.40 -3.18 -1.98
C GLY A 75 -0.08 -1.83 -1.39
N PHE A 76 0.40 -0.92 -2.24
CA PHE A 76 0.75 0.41 -1.79
C PHE A 76 0.79 1.41 -2.95
N TRP A 77 0.65 2.68 -2.60
CA TRP A 77 1.02 3.82 -3.44
C TRP A 77 2.16 4.56 -2.76
N VAL A 78 3.11 5.03 -3.54
CA VAL A 78 4.03 6.10 -3.13
C VAL A 78 3.66 7.33 -3.93
N LEU A 79 3.43 8.44 -3.25
CA LEU A 79 3.02 9.66 -3.90
C LEU A 79 3.67 10.88 -3.25
N GLN A 80 3.63 11.99 -3.95
CA GLN A 80 4.19 13.25 -3.47
C GLN A 80 3.09 14.30 -3.38
N VAL A 81 3.16 15.10 -2.33
CA VAL A 81 2.14 16.08 -1.97
C VAL A 81 2.76 17.35 -1.43
N GLU A 82 1.99 18.41 -1.34
CA GLU A 82 2.44 19.69 -0.78
C GLU A 82 2.57 19.62 0.75
N ASP A 83 1.60 18.98 1.41
CA ASP A 83 1.54 18.92 2.86
C ASP A 83 0.77 17.70 3.36
N HIS A 84 0.72 17.53 4.67
CA HIS A 84 0.03 16.42 5.32
C HIS A 84 -1.48 16.42 5.04
N ASN A 85 -2.11 17.59 5.01
CA ASN A 85 -3.55 17.69 4.75
C ASN A 85 -3.89 17.19 3.35
N GLN A 86 -3.08 17.51 2.35
CA GLN A 86 -3.27 16.98 0.99
C GLN A 86 -3.11 15.46 0.97
N ALA A 87 -2.15 14.91 1.71
CA ALA A 87 -1.98 13.46 1.84
C ALA A 87 -3.25 12.82 2.42
N LEU A 88 -3.84 13.40 3.46
CA LEU A 88 -5.07 12.90 4.07
C LEU A 88 -6.24 12.92 3.07
N GLU A 89 -6.41 13.99 2.33
CA GLU A 89 -7.48 14.09 1.35
C GLU A 89 -7.32 13.06 0.22
N LEU A 90 -6.10 12.88 -0.29
CA LEU A 90 -5.82 11.85 -1.29
C LEU A 90 -6.00 10.43 -0.73
N ALA A 91 -5.67 10.22 0.54
CA ALA A 91 -5.87 8.92 1.18
C ALA A 91 -7.34 8.55 1.29
N LYS A 92 -8.21 9.52 1.57
CA LYS A 92 -9.67 9.30 1.57
C LYS A 92 -10.16 8.87 0.19
N GLU A 93 -9.69 9.53 -0.86
CA GLU A 93 -10.02 9.17 -2.24
C GLU A 93 -9.49 7.79 -2.61
N ALA A 94 -8.26 7.48 -2.23
CA ALA A 94 -7.63 6.18 -2.48
C ALA A 94 -8.40 5.04 -1.80
N SER A 95 -8.79 5.23 -0.54
CA SER A 95 -9.57 4.26 0.22
C SER A 95 -10.91 3.98 -0.44
N LYS A 96 -11.56 5.02 -0.93
CA LYS A 96 -12.83 4.90 -1.66
C LYS A 96 -12.63 4.15 -2.98
N ALA A 97 -11.59 4.50 -3.73
CA ALA A 97 -11.31 3.90 -5.04
C ALA A 97 -11.04 2.40 -4.92
N CYS A 98 -10.21 1.98 -3.97
CA CYS A 98 -9.86 0.57 -3.81
C CYS A 98 -10.83 -0.19 -2.89
N ASN A 99 -11.78 0.49 -2.27
CA ASN A 99 -12.74 -0.09 -1.32
C ASN A 99 -12.04 -0.88 -0.20
N ARG A 100 -10.97 -0.32 0.33
CA ARG A 100 -10.16 -0.92 1.40
C ARG A 100 -9.75 0.17 2.37
N LYS A 101 -9.40 -0.22 3.60
CA LYS A 101 -8.74 0.69 4.54
C LYS A 101 -7.33 0.99 4.05
N LEU A 102 -6.83 2.15 4.44
CA LEU A 102 -5.44 2.53 4.20
C LEU A 102 -4.75 2.88 5.51
N GLU A 103 -3.45 2.69 5.52
CA GLU A 103 -2.56 3.27 6.51
C GLU A 103 -1.55 4.13 5.77
N ILE A 104 -1.39 5.38 6.19
CA ILE A 104 -0.46 6.28 5.51
C ILE A 104 0.70 6.64 6.44
N ARG A 105 1.88 6.74 5.89
CA ARG A 105 3.08 7.16 6.62
C ARG A 105 3.88 8.13 5.77
N PRO A 106 4.37 9.24 6.38
CA PRO A 106 5.29 10.12 5.67
C PRO A 106 6.66 9.47 5.52
N PHE A 107 7.34 9.79 4.44
CA PHE A 107 8.77 9.49 4.32
C PHE A 107 9.54 10.42 5.25
N LEU A 108 10.66 9.95 5.74
CA LEU A 108 11.57 10.76 6.56
C LEU A 108 12.25 11.86 5.77
#